data_dd3a6af3534bbe3a579c19c67ec29090
#
_entry.id   dd3a6af3534bbe3a579c19c67ec29090
#
_cell.length_a   1.000
_cell.length_b   1.000
_cell.length_c   1.000
_cell.angle_alpha   90.00
_cell.angle_beta   90.00
_cell.angle_gamma   90.00
#
_symmetry.space_group_name_H-M   'P 1'
#
loop_
_entity.id
_entity.type
_entity.pdbx_description
1 polymer ?
#
loop_
_entity_poly.entity_id
_entity_poly.type
_entity_poly.pdbx_seq_one_letter_code
_entity_poly.pdbx_strand_id
1 'polypeptide(L)'
;RDFIEKFVVYLSSVQGMRSGTIHSTLKKLKLMTYTAYKNGWIAADPFAGFYVRPEYSERRYLSASELQAVIDVRLPNYRTGINRDAFVFCAFTGLSHADVVKLTHADIHTDDNGERWIIDRRQKTGTQFRVKLLPAAEMLYKRYKDTYRTSEKVFPLKGTYKTLNMSLRHVAKHAGLSFNPTIHMARHTFATTVTLTQGVPLETVCKMLGHKRITTTQIYAKITNDKIGQD
;
A
#
# COMPACT_ATOMS: atom_id res chain seq x y z
N ARG A 1 -2.54 35.90 -5.12
CA ARG A 1 -3.62 35.06 -4.60
C ARG A 1 -4.63 34.71 -5.73
N ASP A 2 -5.13 35.69 -6.44
CA ASP A 2 -6.07 35.50 -7.57
C ASP A 2 -5.55 34.50 -8.62
N PHE A 3 -4.24 34.55 -8.96
CA PHE A 3 -3.63 33.57 -9.86
C PHE A 3 -3.77 32.13 -9.32
N ILE A 4 -3.53 31.90 -8.02
CA ILE A 4 -3.60 30.54 -7.43
C ILE A 4 -5.04 30.01 -7.47
N GLU A 5 -6.02 30.84 -7.18
CA GLU A 5 -7.44 30.48 -7.23
C GLU A 5 -7.85 30.11 -8.65
N LYS A 6 -7.50 30.95 -9.65
CA LYS A 6 -7.73 30.68 -11.08
C LYS A 6 -7.01 29.40 -11.55
N PHE A 7 -5.79 29.18 -11.07
CA PHE A 7 -5.04 27.97 -11.41
C PHE A 7 -5.69 26.71 -10.84
N VAL A 8 -6.25 26.73 -9.63
CA VAL A 8 -7.03 25.63 -9.06
C VAL A 8 -8.26 25.34 -9.92
N VAL A 9 -9.01 26.36 -10.32
CA VAL A 9 -10.17 26.22 -11.20
C VAL A 9 -9.74 25.60 -12.55
N TYR A 10 -8.67 26.08 -13.15
CA TYR A 10 -8.11 25.52 -14.39
C TYR A 10 -7.77 24.04 -14.25
N LEU A 11 -7.04 23.65 -13.18
CA LEU A 11 -6.66 22.27 -12.95
C LEU A 11 -7.87 21.34 -12.73
N SER A 12 -8.93 21.84 -12.08
CA SER A 12 -10.14 21.05 -11.84
C SER A 12 -11.06 21.00 -13.04
N SER A 13 -11.37 22.14 -13.64
CA SER A 13 -12.42 22.27 -14.67
C SER A 13 -11.92 21.99 -16.08
N VAL A 14 -10.70 22.45 -16.43
CA VAL A 14 -10.13 22.27 -17.76
C VAL A 14 -9.31 21.01 -17.87
N GLN A 15 -8.46 20.72 -16.86
CA GLN A 15 -7.61 19.55 -16.85
C GLN A 15 -8.27 18.31 -16.23
N GLY A 16 -9.44 18.42 -15.63
CA GLY A 16 -10.18 17.33 -15.00
C GLY A 16 -9.39 16.62 -13.88
N MET A 17 -8.46 17.32 -13.23
CA MET A 17 -7.62 16.71 -12.20
C MET A 17 -8.40 16.45 -10.92
N ARG A 18 -8.15 15.29 -10.28
CA ARG A 18 -8.71 14.98 -8.97
C ARG A 18 -8.10 15.88 -7.89
N SER A 19 -8.87 16.20 -6.86
CA SER A 19 -8.49 17.04 -5.71
C SER A 19 -7.13 16.67 -5.10
N GLY A 20 -6.85 15.38 -4.87
CA GLY A 20 -5.54 14.91 -4.37
C GLY A 20 -4.36 15.24 -5.30
N THR A 21 -4.57 15.21 -6.63
CA THR A 21 -3.54 15.58 -7.61
C THR A 21 -3.32 17.09 -7.59
N ILE A 22 -4.40 17.88 -7.56
CA ILE A 22 -4.36 19.34 -7.44
C ILE A 22 -3.59 19.73 -6.16
N HIS A 23 -3.93 19.12 -5.02
CA HIS A 23 -3.22 19.36 -3.75
C HIS A 23 -1.70 19.10 -3.86
N SER A 24 -1.32 17.96 -4.46
CA SER A 24 0.09 17.62 -4.66
C SER A 24 0.82 18.59 -5.58
N THR A 25 0.17 19.08 -6.62
CA THR A 25 0.69 20.07 -7.57
C THR A 25 0.88 21.41 -6.88
N LEU A 26 -0.13 21.88 -6.14
CA LEU A 26 -0.06 23.15 -5.40
C LEU A 26 0.97 23.12 -4.28
N LYS A 27 1.16 21.98 -3.60
CA LYS A 27 2.21 21.81 -2.59
C LYS A 27 3.61 22.01 -3.18
N LYS A 28 3.86 21.50 -4.38
CA LYS A 28 5.14 21.68 -5.10
C LYS A 28 5.31 23.14 -5.52
N LEU A 29 4.26 23.76 -6.09
CA LEU A 29 4.28 25.16 -6.49
C LEU A 29 4.51 26.06 -5.28
N LYS A 30 3.82 25.81 -4.16
CA LYS A 30 4.02 26.54 -2.89
C LYS A 30 5.46 26.46 -2.41
N LEU A 31 6.11 25.30 -2.49
CA LEU A 31 7.51 25.17 -2.10
C LEU A 31 8.42 26.02 -3.00
N MET A 32 8.19 26.01 -4.31
CA MET A 32 8.98 26.80 -5.26
C MET A 32 8.82 28.32 -5.04
N THR A 33 7.58 28.78 -4.92
CA THR A 33 7.30 30.22 -4.70
C THR A 33 7.79 30.69 -3.32
N TYR A 34 7.65 29.85 -2.29
CA TYR A 34 8.19 30.16 -0.97
C TYR A 34 9.73 30.29 -0.99
N THR A 35 10.41 29.40 -1.73
CA THR A 35 11.87 29.50 -1.93
C THR A 35 12.24 30.78 -2.67
N ALA A 36 11.51 31.15 -3.73
CA ALA A 36 11.71 32.38 -4.47
C ALA A 36 11.50 33.63 -3.59
N TYR A 37 10.45 33.62 -2.77
CA TYR A 37 10.21 34.72 -1.78
C TYR A 37 11.33 34.84 -0.76
N LYS A 38 11.79 33.72 -0.18
CA LYS A 38 12.88 33.70 0.79
C LYS A 38 14.21 34.21 0.22
N ASN A 39 14.46 34.00 -1.06
CA ASN A 39 15.64 34.49 -1.77
C ASN A 39 15.48 35.93 -2.32
N GLY A 40 14.36 36.59 -2.05
CA GLY A 40 14.10 37.95 -2.54
C GLY A 40 13.82 38.05 -4.04
N TRP A 41 13.58 36.93 -4.74
CA TRP A 41 13.30 36.93 -6.17
C TRP A 41 11.88 37.39 -6.50
N ILE A 42 10.96 37.27 -5.55
CA ILE A 42 9.60 37.81 -5.62
C ILE A 42 9.30 38.60 -4.34
N ALA A 43 8.54 39.69 -4.45
CA ALA A 43 8.26 40.62 -3.37
C ALA A 43 7.32 40.06 -2.28
N ALA A 44 6.46 39.09 -2.62
CA ALA A 44 5.47 38.53 -1.70
C ALA A 44 5.25 37.02 -1.97
N ASP A 45 4.87 36.28 -0.92
CA ASP A 45 4.47 34.87 -1.07
C ASP A 45 3.04 34.77 -1.69
N PRO A 46 2.89 34.24 -2.92
CA PRO A 46 1.57 34.13 -3.57
C PRO A 46 0.61 33.19 -2.82
N PHE A 47 1.13 32.32 -1.95
CA PHE A 47 0.35 31.39 -1.12
C PHE A 47 0.05 31.92 0.29
N ALA A 48 0.39 33.18 0.61
CA ALA A 48 0.05 33.76 1.90
C ALA A 48 -1.46 33.68 2.15
N GLY A 49 -1.88 33.05 3.23
CA GLY A 49 -3.29 32.83 3.56
C GLY A 49 -4.07 31.88 2.63
N PHE A 50 -3.39 31.15 1.73
CA PHE A 50 -4.02 30.17 0.85
C PHE A 50 -3.77 28.74 1.34
N TYR A 51 -4.87 28.00 1.59
CA TYR A 51 -4.81 26.63 2.04
C TYR A 51 -5.72 25.72 1.19
N VAL A 52 -5.14 24.73 0.55
CA VAL A 52 -5.90 23.67 -0.14
C VAL A 52 -6.08 22.50 0.79
N ARG A 53 -7.32 22.22 1.16
CA ARG A 53 -7.65 21.02 1.93
C ARG A 53 -7.62 19.82 1.00
N PRO A 54 -6.84 18.77 1.30
CA PRO A 54 -6.96 17.53 0.55
C PRO A 54 -8.29 16.87 0.88
N GLU A 55 -9.04 16.47 -0.13
CA GLU A 55 -10.13 15.51 0.07
C GLU A 55 -9.52 14.16 0.44
N TYR A 56 -9.97 13.62 1.57
CA TYR A 56 -9.64 12.27 1.94
C TYR A 56 -10.45 11.31 1.07
N SER A 57 -9.80 10.65 0.11
CA SER A 57 -10.39 9.49 -0.53
C SER A 57 -10.29 8.31 0.44
N GLU A 58 -11.40 7.63 0.68
CA GLU A 58 -11.41 6.37 1.41
C GLU A 58 -10.44 5.38 0.76
N ARG A 59 -9.57 4.82 1.59
CA ARG A 59 -8.61 3.82 1.13
C ARG A 59 -9.28 2.46 1.15
N ARG A 60 -9.65 1.98 -0.04
CA ARG A 60 -10.29 0.67 -0.19
C ARG A 60 -9.33 -0.45 0.24
N TYR A 61 -9.90 -1.48 0.82
CA TYR A 61 -9.26 -2.73 1.22
C TYR A 61 -10.20 -3.89 0.91
N LEU A 62 -9.72 -5.13 0.92
CA LEU A 62 -10.56 -6.30 0.71
C LEU A 62 -11.18 -6.73 2.05
N SER A 63 -12.48 -7.04 2.04
CA SER A 63 -13.14 -7.79 3.10
C SER A 63 -12.58 -9.22 3.20
N ALA A 64 -12.91 -9.95 4.25
CA ALA A 64 -12.49 -11.34 4.38
C ALA A 64 -13.01 -12.21 3.23
N SER A 65 -14.26 -12.02 2.80
CA SER A 65 -14.85 -12.75 1.67
C SER A 65 -14.21 -12.40 0.34
N GLU A 66 -13.93 -11.12 0.08
CA GLU A 66 -13.22 -10.68 -1.14
C GLU A 66 -11.79 -11.21 -1.19
N LEU A 67 -11.07 -11.20 -0.04
CA LEU A 67 -9.74 -11.79 0.05
C LEU A 67 -9.77 -13.29 -0.21
N GLN A 68 -10.75 -14.01 0.35
CA GLN A 68 -10.93 -15.44 0.12
C GLN A 68 -11.23 -15.73 -1.35
N ALA A 69 -12.08 -14.94 -2.01
CA ALA A 69 -12.35 -15.08 -3.44
C ALA A 69 -11.08 -14.91 -4.30
N VAL A 70 -10.18 -13.99 -3.91
CA VAL A 70 -8.87 -13.83 -4.58
C VAL A 70 -7.95 -15.04 -4.32
N ILE A 71 -8.00 -15.65 -3.14
CA ILE A 71 -7.20 -16.84 -2.82
C ILE A 71 -7.65 -18.04 -3.66
N ASP A 72 -8.96 -18.27 -3.75
CA ASP A 72 -9.54 -19.46 -4.34
C ASP A 72 -9.66 -19.42 -5.88
N VAL A 73 -9.52 -18.22 -6.47
CA VAL A 73 -9.69 -18.04 -7.90
C VAL A 73 -8.74 -18.90 -8.73
N ARG A 74 -9.30 -19.63 -9.69
CA ARG A 74 -8.53 -20.35 -10.71
C ARG A 74 -8.17 -19.42 -11.85
N LEU A 75 -6.89 -19.36 -12.17
CA LEU A 75 -6.34 -18.45 -13.18
C LEU A 75 -5.74 -19.26 -14.33
N PRO A 76 -6.06 -18.93 -15.59
CA PRO A 76 -5.56 -19.67 -16.75
C PRO A 76 -4.07 -19.42 -17.01
N ASN A 77 -3.53 -18.29 -16.52
CA ASN A 77 -2.15 -17.90 -16.79
C ASN A 77 -1.30 -17.99 -15.52
N TYR A 78 -0.25 -18.79 -15.60
CA TYR A 78 0.70 -19.04 -14.52
C TYR A 78 1.33 -17.75 -13.95
N ARG A 79 1.73 -16.79 -14.82
CA ARG A 79 2.30 -15.53 -14.38
C ARG A 79 1.29 -14.68 -13.59
N THR A 80 0.03 -14.67 -14.01
CA THR A 80 -1.05 -14.02 -13.26
C THR A 80 -1.23 -14.69 -11.91
N GLY A 81 -1.06 -16.02 -11.82
CA GLY A 81 -1.06 -16.77 -10.57
C GLY A 81 0.05 -16.33 -9.62
N ILE A 82 1.29 -16.18 -10.10
CA ILE A 82 2.41 -15.67 -9.29
C ILE A 82 2.11 -14.27 -8.74
N ASN A 83 1.58 -13.38 -9.57
CA ASN A 83 1.24 -12.03 -9.16
C ASN A 83 0.09 -12.00 -8.13
N ARG A 84 -0.91 -12.89 -8.27
CA ARG A 84 -1.96 -13.12 -7.29
C ARG A 84 -1.38 -13.61 -5.96
N ASP A 85 -0.50 -14.59 -5.99
CA ASP A 85 0.12 -15.18 -4.80
C ASP A 85 0.99 -14.14 -4.06
N ALA A 86 1.73 -13.31 -4.78
CA ALA A 86 2.46 -12.19 -4.19
C ALA A 86 1.52 -11.14 -3.56
N PHE A 87 0.37 -10.85 -4.19
CA PHE A 87 -0.64 -9.97 -3.61
C PHE A 87 -1.21 -10.57 -2.31
N VAL A 88 -1.58 -11.85 -2.31
CA VAL A 88 -2.08 -12.56 -1.12
C VAL A 88 -1.02 -12.57 -0.03
N PHE A 89 0.24 -12.86 -0.38
CA PHE A 89 1.34 -12.80 0.57
C PHE A 89 1.49 -11.40 1.21
N CYS A 90 1.38 -10.33 0.41
CA CYS A 90 1.37 -8.96 0.92
C CYS A 90 0.14 -8.66 1.80
N ALA A 91 -1.02 -9.28 1.52
CA ALA A 91 -2.22 -9.12 2.35
C ALA A 91 -2.08 -9.81 3.73
N PHE A 92 -1.21 -10.80 3.87
CA PHE A 92 -0.92 -11.49 5.14
C PHE A 92 0.40 -11.07 5.81
N THR A 93 1.19 -10.18 5.18
CA THR A 93 2.47 -9.71 5.74
C THR A 93 2.59 -8.20 5.81
N GLY A 94 1.71 -7.46 5.15
CA GLY A 94 1.75 -6.01 5.07
C GLY A 94 2.94 -5.47 4.27
N LEU A 95 3.65 -6.29 3.48
CA LEU A 95 4.74 -5.83 2.62
C LEU A 95 4.22 -4.88 1.53
N SER A 96 5.05 -3.91 1.17
CA SER A 96 4.82 -3.11 -0.03
C SER A 96 5.31 -3.83 -1.28
N HIS A 97 4.94 -3.33 -2.47
CA HIS A 97 5.48 -3.85 -3.73
C HIS A 97 7.01 -3.88 -3.75
N ALA A 98 7.65 -2.78 -3.33
CA ALA A 98 9.11 -2.71 -3.33
C ALA A 98 9.75 -3.72 -2.37
N ASP A 99 9.11 -3.95 -1.20
CA ASP A 99 9.61 -4.89 -0.20
C ASP A 99 9.43 -6.34 -0.67
N VAL A 100 8.29 -6.72 -1.26
CA VAL A 100 8.07 -8.11 -1.73
C VAL A 100 8.93 -8.47 -2.95
N VAL A 101 9.22 -7.50 -3.82
CA VAL A 101 10.12 -7.71 -4.98
C VAL A 101 11.56 -7.94 -4.57
N LYS A 102 12.02 -7.31 -3.49
CA LYS A 102 13.38 -7.50 -2.98
C LYS A 102 13.52 -8.69 -2.03
N LEU A 103 12.42 -9.17 -1.44
CA LEU A 103 12.41 -10.20 -0.41
C LEU A 103 13.17 -11.46 -0.82
N THR A 104 14.16 -11.86 0.00
CA THR A 104 14.96 -13.05 -0.18
C THR A 104 14.65 -14.10 0.88
N HIS A 105 15.12 -15.32 0.68
CA HIS A 105 14.99 -16.37 1.70
C HIS A 105 15.81 -16.06 2.96
N ALA A 106 16.89 -15.26 2.85
CA ALA A 106 17.72 -14.84 3.97
C ALA A 106 16.99 -13.85 4.91
N ASP A 107 15.96 -13.13 4.42
CA ASP A 107 15.17 -12.21 5.23
C ASP A 107 14.11 -12.93 6.08
N ILE A 108 13.97 -14.27 5.92
CA ILE A 108 12.99 -15.09 6.65
C ILE A 108 13.73 -15.92 7.69
N HIS A 109 13.55 -15.56 8.95
CA HIS A 109 14.20 -16.17 10.11
C HIS A 109 13.23 -17.10 10.83
N THR A 110 13.72 -18.22 11.31
CA THR A 110 12.97 -19.13 12.20
C THR A 110 13.40 -18.85 13.63
N ASP A 111 12.45 -18.64 14.54
CA ASP A 111 12.73 -18.46 15.96
C ASP A 111 12.82 -19.81 16.70
N ASP A 112 13.10 -19.76 18.01
CA ASP A 112 13.28 -20.94 18.86
C ASP A 112 12.01 -21.80 18.98
N ASN A 113 10.85 -21.23 18.69
CA ASN A 113 9.56 -21.94 18.67
C ASN A 113 9.23 -22.52 17.28
N GLY A 114 10.13 -22.43 16.32
CA GLY A 114 9.92 -22.89 14.94
C GLY A 114 9.04 -21.95 14.09
N GLU A 115 8.70 -20.77 14.61
CA GLU A 115 7.87 -19.77 13.90
C GLU A 115 8.73 -18.93 12.97
N ARG A 116 8.19 -18.64 11.77
CA ARG A 116 8.90 -17.85 10.77
C ARG A 116 8.52 -16.38 10.82
N TRP A 117 9.54 -15.54 10.71
CA TRP A 117 9.44 -14.09 10.77
C TRP A 117 10.16 -13.45 9.60
N ILE A 118 9.53 -12.46 8.95
CA ILE A 118 10.24 -11.54 8.06
C ILE A 118 10.85 -10.45 8.95
N ILE A 119 12.16 -10.27 8.86
CA ILE A 119 12.90 -9.20 9.56
C ILE A 119 13.70 -8.46 8.51
N ASP A 120 13.30 -7.23 8.20
CA ASP A 120 13.92 -6.45 7.13
C ASP A 120 13.70 -4.94 7.37
N ARG A 121 14.23 -4.12 6.48
CA ARG A 121 14.06 -2.66 6.45
C ARG A 121 13.24 -2.24 5.25
N ARG A 122 12.29 -1.31 5.46
CA ARG A 122 11.48 -0.74 4.38
C ARG A 122 12.35 -0.09 3.33
N GLN A 123 12.17 -0.47 2.07
CA GLN A 123 12.92 0.09 0.94
C GLN A 123 12.81 1.63 0.86
N LYS A 124 11.64 2.18 1.14
CA LYS A 124 11.37 3.61 1.02
C LYS A 124 11.88 4.44 2.19
N THR A 125 11.92 3.90 3.42
CA THR A 125 12.12 4.70 4.65
C THR A 125 13.27 4.22 5.52
N GLY A 126 13.87 3.06 5.21
CA GLY A 126 14.89 2.41 6.02
C GLY A 126 14.41 1.91 7.38
N THR A 127 13.11 2.07 7.70
CA THR A 127 12.55 1.66 8.99
C THR A 127 12.53 0.14 9.09
N GLN A 128 13.09 -0.40 10.15
CA GLN A 128 13.02 -1.83 10.45
C GLN A 128 11.59 -2.24 10.73
N PHE A 129 11.22 -3.45 10.30
CA PHE A 129 9.95 -4.08 10.61
C PHE A 129 10.15 -5.58 10.86
N ARG A 130 9.23 -6.15 11.61
CA ARG A 130 9.19 -7.57 11.91
C ARG A 130 7.75 -8.04 11.79
N VAL A 131 7.52 -9.08 10.98
CA VAL A 131 6.19 -9.66 10.75
C VAL A 131 6.27 -11.18 10.79
N LYS A 132 5.43 -11.79 11.62
CA LYS A 132 5.27 -13.25 11.65
C LYS A 132 4.60 -13.72 10.36
N LEU A 133 5.06 -14.83 9.79
CA LEU A 133 4.36 -15.49 8.71
C LEU A 133 3.12 -16.18 9.27
N LEU A 134 1.94 -15.63 8.93
CA LEU A 134 0.68 -16.29 9.20
C LEU A 134 0.52 -17.53 8.30
N PRO A 135 -0.34 -18.51 8.65
CA PRO A 135 -0.43 -19.79 7.93
C PRO A 135 -0.57 -19.66 6.42
N ALA A 136 -1.39 -18.73 5.94
CA ALA A 136 -1.56 -18.49 4.51
C ALA A 136 -0.28 -17.97 3.82
N ALA A 137 0.45 -17.05 4.47
CA ALA A 137 1.73 -16.55 3.96
C ALA A 137 2.80 -17.64 4.02
N GLU A 138 2.82 -18.43 5.07
CA GLU A 138 3.77 -19.53 5.23
C GLU A 138 3.57 -20.63 4.18
N MET A 139 2.32 -20.99 3.88
CA MET A 139 2.00 -21.94 2.81
C MET A 139 2.51 -21.46 1.45
N LEU A 140 2.32 -20.18 1.12
CA LEU A 140 2.85 -19.59 -0.10
C LEU A 140 4.38 -19.59 -0.10
N TYR A 141 5.02 -19.18 1.01
CA TYR A 141 6.48 -19.21 1.14
C TYR A 141 7.06 -20.60 0.89
N LYS A 142 6.52 -21.65 1.53
CA LYS A 142 6.95 -23.04 1.34
C LYS A 142 6.81 -23.46 -0.13
N ARG A 143 5.64 -23.21 -0.73
CA ARG A 143 5.38 -23.52 -2.16
C ARG A 143 6.44 -22.91 -3.07
N TYR A 144 6.74 -21.63 -2.92
CA TYR A 144 7.69 -20.95 -3.78
C TYR A 144 9.14 -21.36 -3.51
N LYS A 145 9.51 -21.61 -2.25
CA LYS A 145 10.81 -22.15 -1.87
C LYS A 145 11.07 -23.52 -2.50
N ASP A 146 10.08 -24.41 -2.48
CA ASP A 146 10.21 -25.75 -3.04
C ASP A 146 10.22 -25.75 -4.59
N THR A 147 9.46 -24.83 -5.20
CA THR A 147 9.38 -24.70 -6.67
C THR A 147 10.61 -24.04 -7.27
N TYR A 148 11.20 -23.05 -6.57
CA TYR A 148 12.31 -22.23 -7.07
C TYR A 148 13.55 -22.35 -6.17
N ARG A 149 14.01 -23.57 -5.94
CA ARG A 149 15.08 -23.92 -4.99
C ARG A 149 16.40 -23.17 -5.21
N THR A 150 16.70 -22.76 -6.43
CA THR A 150 17.93 -22.03 -6.80
C THR A 150 17.76 -20.52 -6.76
N SER A 151 16.56 -20.00 -6.54
CA SER A 151 16.31 -18.56 -6.47
C SER A 151 16.65 -18.03 -5.09
N GLU A 152 17.39 -16.93 -5.03
CA GLU A 152 17.57 -16.18 -3.78
C GLU A 152 16.25 -15.49 -3.36
N LYS A 153 15.42 -15.10 -4.34
CA LYS A 153 14.16 -14.39 -4.12
C LYS A 153 13.01 -15.32 -3.81
N VAL A 154 12.18 -14.92 -2.86
CA VAL A 154 10.98 -15.67 -2.47
C VAL A 154 9.98 -15.78 -3.62
N PHE A 155 9.76 -14.68 -4.37
CA PHE A 155 8.87 -14.69 -5.52
C PHE A 155 9.61 -14.35 -6.81
N PRO A 156 9.40 -15.12 -7.90
CA PRO A 156 10.01 -14.84 -9.21
C PRO A 156 9.22 -13.75 -9.97
N LEU A 157 8.99 -12.61 -9.31
CA LEU A 157 8.25 -11.49 -9.87
C LEU A 157 9.03 -10.86 -11.02
N LYS A 158 8.36 -10.72 -12.18
CA LYS A 158 8.91 -10.05 -13.36
C LYS A 158 8.03 -8.85 -13.72
N GLY A 159 8.67 -7.74 -14.05
CA GLY A 159 7.99 -6.53 -14.47
C GLY A 159 7.91 -5.46 -13.39
N THR A 160 7.12 -4.44 -13.67
CA THR A 160 6.99 -3.23 -12.88
C THR A 160 5.75 -3.28 -11.96
N TYR A 161 5.63 -2.30 -11.07
CA TYR A 161 4.40 -2.03 -10.31
C TYR A 161 3.15 -1.97 -11.21
N LYS A 162 3.29 -1.36 -12.41
CA LYS A 162 2.18 -1.23 -13.38
C LYS A 162 1.75 -2.60 -13.92
N THR A 163 2.71 -3.44 -14.33
CA THR A 163 2.41 -4.78 -14.88
C THR A 163 1.78 -5.71 -13.85
N LEU A 164 2.20 -5.64 -12.59
CA LEU A 164 1.58 -6.39 -11.50
C LEU A 164 0.12 -5.96 -11.30
N ASN A 165 -0.14 -4.66 -11.22
CA ASN A 165 -1.51 -4.15 -11.08
C ASN A 165 -2.39 -4.48 -12.30
N MET A 166 -1.83 -4.55 -13.51
CA MET A 166 -2.58 -5.05 -14.68
C MET A 166 -2.98 -6.52 -14.51
N SER A 167 -2.08 -7.37 -14.02
CA SER A 167 -2.42 -8.77 -13.68
C SER A 167 -3.51 -8.85 -12.62
N LEU A 168 -3.48 -8.00 -11.59
CA LEU A 168 -4.50 -7.98 -10.55
C LEU A 168 -5.90 -7.60 -11.07
N ARG A 169 -6.02 -6.85 -12.17
CA ARG A 169 -7.30 -6.62 -12.84
C ARG A 169 -7.89 -7.92 -13.41
N HIS A 170 -7.05 -8.79 -13.99
CA HIS A 170 -7.49 -10.10 -14.45
C HIS A 170 -7.90 -11.00 -13.28
N VAL A 171 -7.14 -10.95 -12.17
CA VAL A 171 -7.51 -11.65 -10.93
C VAL A 171 -8.88 -11.18 -10.45
N ALA A 172 -9.12 -9.88 -10.36
CA ALA A 172 -10.39 -9.30 -9.93
C ALA A 172 -11.58 -9.79 -10.78
N LYS A 173 -11.42 -9.77 -12.11
CA LYS A 173 -12.46 -10.24 -13.03
C LYS A 173 -12.82 -11.71 -12.77
N HIS A 174 -11.83 -12.59 -12.58
CA HIS A 174 -12.08 -14.01 -12.35
C HIS A 174 -12.58 -14.30 -10.92
N ALA A 175 -12.19 -13.48 -9.95
CA ALA A 175 -12.65 -13.58 -8.57
C ALA A 175 -14.02 -12.89 -8.32
N GLY A 176 -14.64 -12.30 -9.35
CA GLY A 176 -15.95 -11.65 -9.23
C GLY A 176 -15.92 -10.34 -8.41
N LEU A 177 -14.76 -9.67 -8.30
CA LEU A 177 -14.67 -8.40 -7.58
C LEU A 177 -15.27 -7.26 -8.41
N SER A 178 -16.02 -6.36 -7.75
CA SER A 178 -16.61 -5.17 -8.38
C SER A 178 -15.60 -4.03 -8.65
N PHE A 179 -14.32 -4.22 -8.27
CA PHE A 179 -13.27 -3.22 -8.39
C PHE A 179 -11.91 -3.86 -8.72
N ASN A 180 -10.97 -3.05 -9.16
CA ASN A 180 -9.62 -3.51 -9.47
C ASN A 180 -8.68 -3.30 -8.28
N PRO A 181 -8.22 -4.36 -7.59
CA PRO A 181 -7.25 -4.24 -6.52
C PRO A 181 -5.90 -3.78 -7.06
N THR A 182 -5.15 -3.09 -6.21
CA THR A 182 -3.74 -2.76 -6.45
C THR A 182 -2.87 -3.45 -5.43
N ILE A 183 -1.61 -3.69 -5.73
CA ILE A 183 -0.68 -4.31 -4.75
C ILE A 183 -0.59 -3.50 -3.45
N HIS A 184 -0.80 -2.18 -3.50
CA HIS A 184 -0.84 -1.36 -2.29
C HIS A 184 -2.09 -1.62 -1.44
N MET A 185 -3.20 -2.03 -2.06
CA MET A 185 -4.42 -2.41 -1.35
C MET A 185 -4.21 -3.68 -0.51
N ALA A 186 -3.33 -4.60 -0.90
CA ALA A 186 -2.96 -5.74 -0.07
C ALA A 186 -2.47 -5.31 1.33
N ARG A 187 -1.64 -4.27 1.37
CA ARG A 187 -1.15 -3.71 2.64
C ARG A 187 -2.26 -3.02 3.46
N HIS A 188 -3.25 -2.41 2.80
CA HIS A 188 -4.43 -1.90 3.48
C HIS A 188 -5.27 -3.04 4.06
N THR A 189 -5.46 -4.13 3.29
CA THR A 189 -6.15 -5.35 3.73
C THR A 189 -5.44 -6.00 4.93
N PHE A 190 -4.10 -6.06 4.93
CA PHE A 190 -3.34 -6.52 6.10
C PHE A 190 -3.66 -5.67 7.33
N ALA A 191 -3.56 -4.34 7.20
CA ALA A 191 -3.76 -3.44 8.33
C ALA A 191 -5.19 -3.45 8.88
N THR A 192 -6.18 -3.69 8.03
CA THR A 192 -7.59 -3.71 8.43
C THR A 192 -8.08 -5.13 8.67
N THR A 193 -8.37 -5.88 7.61
CA THR A 193 -9.04 -7.20 7.64
C THR A 193 -8.23 -8.26 8.37
N VAL A 194 -6.89 -8.27 8.22
CA VAL A 194 -6.04 -9.33 8.77
C VAL A 194 -5.55 -9.01 10.19
N THR A 195 -5.47 -7.72 10.57
CA THR A 195 -4.95 -7.35 11.89
C THR A 195 -5.94 -6.58 12.77
N LEU A 196 -6.30 -5.34 12.43
CA LEU A 196 -7.12 -4.50 13.33
C LEU A 196 -8.50 -5.10 13.63
N THR A 197 -9.20 -5.66 12.64
CA THR A 197 -10.49 -6.32 12.86
C THR A 197 -10.37 -7.63 13.66
N GLN A 198 -9.17 -8.17 13.79
CA GLN A 198 -8.86 -9.33 14.63
C GLN A 198 -8.32 -8.92 16.02
N GLY A 199 -8.45 -7.67 16.40
CA GLY A 199 -8.07 -7.17 17.73
C GLY A 199 -6.57 -6.90 17.92
N VAL A 200 -5.76 -6.91 16.85
CA VAL A 200 -4.35 -6.57 16.99
C VAL A 200 -4.20 -5.07 17.30
N PRO A 201 -3.48 -4.69 18.38
CA PRO A 201 -3.31 -3.29 18.77
C PRO A 201 -2.68 -2.44 17.66
N LEU A 202 -3.12 -1.19 17.53
CA LEU A 202 -2.67 -0.26 16.49
C LEU A 202 -1.15 -0.05 16.50
N GLU A 203 -0.54 0.00 17.69
CA GLU A 203 0.90 0.14 17.89
C GLU A 203 1.66 -1.07 17.32
N THR A 204 1.12 -2.26 17.51
CA THR A 204 1.68 -3.50 16.96
C THR A 204 1.59 -3.49 15.44
N VAL A 205 0.44 -3.11 14.88
CA VAL A 205 0.27 -2.96 13.42
C VAL A 205 1.21 -1.90 12.87
N CYS A 206 1.41 -0.78 13.58
CA CYS A 206 2.37 0.26 13.21
C CYS A 206 3.80 -0.28 13.06
N LYS A 207 4.25 -1.09 14.03
CA LYS A 207 5.56 -1.77 14.02
C LYS A 207 5.66 -2.79 12.88
N MET A 208 4.66 -3.64 12.71
CA MET A 208 4.60 -4.62 11.61
C MET A 208 4.68 -3.93 10.24
N LEU A 209 3.98 -2.82 10.08
CA LEU A 209 4.01 -2.03 8.85
C LEU A 209 5.31 -1.21 8.68
N GLY A 210 6.16 -1.09 9.70
CA GLY A 210 7.36 -0.25 9.67
C GLY A 210 7.05 1.23 9.43
N HIS A 211 5.97 1.74 10.01
CA HIS A 211 5.66 3.15 9.98
C HIS A 211 6.45 3.90 11.05
N LYS A 212 7.07 5.04 10.67
CA LYS A 212 7.81 5.90 11.61
C LYS A 212 6.89 6.64 12.60
N ARG A 213 5.63 6.87 12.23
CA ARG A 213 4.65 7.61 13.03
C ARG A 213 3.35 6.82 13.09
N ILE A 214 2.78 6.69 14.27
CA ILE A 214 1.51 6.01 14.50
C ILE A 214 0.35 6.66 13.72
N THR A 215 0.42 7.99 13.52
CA THR A 215 -0.55 8.76 12.72
C THR A 215 -0.73 8.21 11.30
N THR A 216 0.32 7.56 10.75
CA THR A 216 0.24 6.90 9.44
C THR A 216 -0.62 5.63 9.49
N THR A 217 -0.72 4.98 10.65
CA THR A 217 -1.51 3.77 10.87
C THR A 217 -2.93 4.11 11.33
N GLN A 218 -3.14 5.24 11.99
CA GLN A 218 -4.46 5.69 12.49
C GLN A 218 -5.53 5.83 11.40
N ILE A 219 -5.10 6.03 10.14
CA ILE A 219 -6.04 6.04 9.00
C ILE A 219 -6.81 4.72 8.86
N TYR A 220 -6.22 3.59 9.28
CA TYR A 220 -6.87 2.28 9.25
C TYR A 220 -7.83 2.08 10.43
N ALA A 221 -7.49 2.63 11.60
CA ALA A 221 -8.36 2.57 12.79
C ALA A 221 -9.68 3.35 12.58
N LYS A 222 -9.63 4.49 11.87
CA LYS A 222 -10.86 5.22 11.52
C LYS A 222 -11.81 4.37 10.68
N ILE A 223 -11.28 3.65 9.70
CA ILE A 223 -12.06 2.78 8.80
C ILE A 223 -12.74 1.63 9.57
N THR A 224 -12.08 1.07 10.60
CA THR A 224 -12.66 -0.01 11.41
C THR A 224 -13.73 0.50 12.36
N ASN A 225 -13.56 1.69 12.94
CA ASN A 225 -14.54 2.30 13.83
C ASN A 225 -15.83 2.72 13.10
N ASP A 226 -15.71 3.21 11.87
CA ASP A 226 -16.87 3.59 11.05
C ASP A 226 -17.74 2.36 10.69
N LYS A 227 -17.16 1.14 10.64
CA LYS A 227 -17.91 -0.11 10.46
C LYS A 227 -18.56 -0.61 11.74
N ILE A 228 -17.91 -0.48 12.89
CA ILE A 228 -18.47 -0.89 14.19
C ILE A 228 -19.74 -0.08 14.53
N GLY A 229 -19.86 1.14 14.02
CA GLY A 229 -21.04 1.99 14.20
C GLY A 229 -22.17 1.74 13.19
N GLN A 230 -21.98 0.84 12.20
CA GLN A 230 -22.95 0.50 11.16
C GLN A 230 -23.54 -0.92 11.33
N ASP A 231 -22.95 -1.76 12.18
CA ASP A 231 -23.44 -3.08 12.61
C ASP A 231 -24.17 -2.94 13.97
#